data_f450cb5db6b310e7721cde18eb631067
#
_entry.id   f450cb5db6b310e7721cde18eb631067
#
_cell.length_a   1.000
_cell.length_b   1.000
_cell.length_c   1.000
_cell.angle_alpha   90.00
_cell.angle_beta   90.00
_cell.angle_gamma   90.00
#
_symmetry.space_group_name_H-M   'P 1'
#
loop_
_entity.id
_entity.type
_entity.pdbx_description
1 polymer ?
#
loop_
_entity_poly.entity_id
_entity_poly.type
_entity_poly.pdbx_seq_one_letter_code
_entity_poly.pdbx_strand_id
1 'polypeptide(L)'
;LHLSLRRQRQMCIRDSDEDYHREISLEIARHLQNVINLEREQSILVVGLGNSAITADSLGPHVVENLHITRHMIREYGLQSLGKEKMHRISGIIPGVMAQTGMETSEIIQGIVAETKPDIVIAIDALAARSTRRLNRTIQITDTGINPGSGVGNHRVGLTEENLQVKVIGIGVPTVVDAATIVHDSMAHLLEALEEAEQKEFLEEMISPHLHTMFVTPKDVDETVKYLSFTISEGLNMAFEEIGG
;
A
#
# COMPACT_ATOMS: atom_id res chain seq x y z
N LEU A 1 -2.84 15.82 -25.97
CA LEU A 1 -3.70 15.31 -24.89
C LEU A 1 -3.32 13.85 -24.63
N HIS A 2 -2.32 13.62 -23.78
CA HIS A 2 -2.02 12.28 -23.27
C HIS A 2 -3.01 11.98 -22.15
N LEU A 3 -4.04 11.18 -22.44
CA LEU A 3 -4.85 10.49 -21.44
C LEU A 3 -4.00 9.39 -20.83
N SER A 4 -3.36 9.65 -19.71
CA SER A 4 -2.78 8.64 -18.83
C SER A 4 -3.93 7.77 -18.33
N LEU A 5 -4.07 6.57 -18.87
CA LEU A 5 -4.97 5.54 -18.36
C LEU A 5 -4.47 5.12 -16.97
N ARG A 6 -5.02 5.73 -15.92
CA ARG A 6 -4.79 5.30 -14.54
C ARG A 6 -5.30 3.88 -14.39
N ARG A 7 -4.38 2.93 -14.30
CA ARG A 7 -4.71 1.54 -13.97
C ARG A 7 -4.78 1.42 -12.45
N GLN A 8 -5.99 1.50 -11.92
CA GLN A 8 -6.27 1.16 -10.53
C GLN A 8 -7.07 -0.13 -10.51
N ARG A 9 -6.59 -1.14 -9.79
CA ARG A 9 -7.34 -2.38 -9.54
C ARG A 9 -7.56 -2.58 -8.06
N GLN A 10 -8.72 -3.14 -7.75
CA GLN A 10 -9.19 -3.41 -6.41
C GLN A 10 -9.56 -4.88 -6.32
N MET A 11 -8.94 -5.60 -5.39
CA MET A 11 -9.27 -7.00 -5.07
C MET A 11 -10.05 -7.07 -3.76
N CYS A 12 -11.08 -7.90 -3.72
CA CYS A 12 -11.86 -8.15 -2.51
C CYS A 12 -11.35 -9.44 -1.84
N ILE A 13 -10.96 -9.33 -0.59
CA ILE A 13 -10.50 -10.45 0.23
C ILE A 13 -11.72 -11.02 0.98
N ARG A 14 -11.96 -12.32 0.84
CA ARG A 14 -12.95 -13.06 1.64
C ARG A 14 -12.23 -14.14 2.42
N ASP A 15 -12.52 -14.19 3.71
CA ASP A 15 -12.20 -15.19 4.75
C ASP A 15 -11.05 -16.20 4.62
N SER A 16 -10.44 -16.44 5.71
CA SER A 16 -9.44 -17.25 6.37
C SER A 16 -9.17 -18.68 5.87
N ASP A 17 -8.94 -18.93 4.58
CA ASP A 17 -8.45 -20.21 4.06
C ASP A 17 -7.00 -20.05 3.55
N GLU A 18 -6.07 -20.95 3.92
CA GLU A 18 -4.66 -20.90 3.48
C GLU A 18 -4.54 -20.95 1.96
N ASP A 19 -5.41 -21.70 1.28
CA ASP A 19 -5.48 -21.73 -0.19
C ASP A 19 -5.86 -20.36 -0.77
N TYR A 20 -6.70 -19.62 -0.07
CA TYR A 20 -7.15 -18.30 -0.50
C TYR A 20 -6.04 -17.23 -0.43
N HIS A 21 -5.15 -17.27 0.58
CA HIS A 21 -3.99 -16.37 0.65
C HIS A 21 -3.06 -16.55 -0.54
N ARG A 22 -2.79 -17.80 -0.92
CA ARG A 22 -1.97 -18.11 -2.08
C ARG A 22 -2.57 -17.60 -3.38
N GLU A 23 -3.88 -17.73 -3.56
CA GLU A 23 -4.57 -17.19 -4.74
C GLU A 23 -4.45 -15.67 -4.82
N ILE A 24 -4.63 -14.96 -3.70
CA ILE A 24 -4.47 -13.50 -3.66
C ILE A 24 -3.01 -13.11 -3.95
N SER A 25 -2.04 -13.79 -3.36
CA SER A 25 -0.62 -13.54 -3.60
C SER A 25 -0.26 -13.71 -5.08
N LEU A 26 -0.76 -14.77 -5.74
CA LEU A 26 -0.60 -14.99 -7.17
C LEU A 26 -1.26 -13.88 -8.01
N GLU A 27 -2.42 -13.40 -7.60
CA GLU A 27 -3.12 -12.32 -8.30
C GLU A 27 -2.37 -10.98 -8.14
N ILE A 28 -1.80 -10.71 -6.96
CA ILE A 28 -0.90 -9.56 -6.73
C ILE A 28 0.31 -9.66 -7.66
N ALA A 29 0.96 -10.82 -7.72
CA ALA A 29 2.12 -11.05 -8.57
C ALA A 29 1.80 -10.78 -10.04
N ARG A 30 0.70 -11.34 -10.57
CA ARG A 30 0.22 -11.11 -11.95
C ARG A 30 -0.06 -9.64 -12.23
N HIS A 31 -0.67 -8.93 -11.27
CA HIS A 31 -0.95 -7.50 -11.44
C HIS A 31 0.32 -6.67 -11.47
N LEU A 32 1.28 -6.97 -10.62
CA LEU A 32 2.58 -6.31 -10.63
C LEU A 32 3.32 -6.55 -11.94
N GLN A 33 3.37 -7.78 -12.45
CA GLN A 33 3.96 -8.11 -13.76
C GLN A 33 3.31 -7.36 -14.91
N ASN A 34 2.00 -7.09 -14.86
CA ASN A 34 1.30 -6.29 -15.88
C ASN A 34 1.58 -4.77 -15.79
N VAL A 35 1.93 -4.26 -14.61
CA VAL A 35 2.20 -2.83 -14.37
C VAL A 35 3.69 -2.51 -14.49
N ILE A 36 4.53 -3.48 -14.12
CA ILE A 36 5.98 -3.39 -14.14
C ILE A 36 6.52 -4.40 -15.17
N ASN A 37 7.43 -3.97 -16.04
CA ASN A 37 8.14 -4.91 -16.88
C ASN A 37 9.24 -5.60 -16.06
N LEU A 38 8.97 -6.84 -15.60
CA LEU A 38 9.90 -7.66 -14.81
C LEU A 38 10.68 -8.70 -15.65
N GLU A 39 10.61 -8.64 -16.98
CA GLU A 39 11.33 -9.56 -17.90
C GLU A 39 12.85 -9.36 -17.87
N ARG A 40 13.33 -8.20 -17.42
CA ARG A 40 14.75 -7.85 -17.28
C ARG A 40 15.11 -7.58 -15.84
N GLU A 41 16.39 -7.76 -15.50
CA GLU A 41 16.90 -7.39 -14.19
C GLU A 41 16.60 -5.92 -13.87
N GLN A 42 16.07 -5.69 -12.67
CA GLN A 42 15.73 -4.36 -12.17
C GLN A 42 16.24 -4.19 -10.74
N SER A 43 16.53 -2.94 -10.39
CA SER A 43 16.75 -2.51 -9.03
C SER A 43 15.43 -1.96 -8.46
N ILE A 44 14.88 -2.63 -7.45
CA ILE A 44 13.57 -2.31 -6.87
C ILE A 44 13.77 -1.89 -5.42
N LEU A 45 13.22 -0.73 -5.06
CA LEU A 45 13.15 -0.25 -3.69
C LEU A 45 11.72 -0.40 -3.18
N VAL A 46 11.53 -1.22 -2.15
CA VAL A 46 10.23 -1.37 -1.47
C VAL A 46 10.22 -0.51 -0.21
N VAL A 47 9.22 0.35 -0.08
CA VAL A 47 9.06 1.31 1.01
C VAL A 47 7.83 0.94 1.82
N GLY A 48 8.02 0.47 3.05
CA GLY A 48 6.93 0.21 3.99
C GLY A 48 6.60 1.46 4.79
N LEU A 49 5.53 2.16 4.40
CA LEU A 49 5.04 3.36 5.05
C LEU A 49 4.25 3.01 6.31
N GLY A 50 4.25 3.92 7.26
CA GLY A 50 3.47 3.82 8.50
C GLY A 50 4.33 3.67 9.76
N ASN A 51 3.66 3.44 10.87
CA ASN A 51 4.26 3.30 12.19
C ASN A 51 4.14 1.87 12.70
N SER A 52 5.26 1.17 12.83
CA SER A 52 5.30 -0.22 13.32
C SER A 52 4.75 -0.39 14.75
N ALA A 53 4.70 0.69 15.55
CA ALA A 53 4.16 0.66 16.90
C ALA A 53 2.62 0.81 16.95
N ILE A 54 1.96 1.09 15.81
CA ILE A 54 0.51 1.24 15.71
C ILE A 54 -0.03 0.18 14.77
N THR A 55 -0.73 -0.82 15.30
CA THR A 55 -1.18 -1.98 14.53
C THR A 55 -1.87 -1.63 13.22
N ALA A 56 -2.85 -0.72 13.25
CA ALA A 56 -3.58 -0.31 12.06
C ALA A 56 -2.72 0.42 11.02
N ASP A 57 -1.54 0.91 11.39
CA ASP A 57 -0.58 1.64 10.55
C ASP A 57 0.70 0.83 10.27
N SER A 58 0.77 -0.43 10.69
CA SER A 58 1.97 -1.28 10.59
C SER A 58 2.02 -2.16 9.35
N LEU A 59 1.05 -2.06 8.43
CA LEU A 59 0.97 -2.90 7.24
C LEU A 59 2.26 -2.83 6.40
N GLY A 60 2.68 -1.62 6.00
CA GLY A 60 3.87 -1.41 5.18
C GLY A 60 5.14 -1.94 5.84
N PRO A 61 5.44 -1.60 7.11
CA PRO A 61 6.52 -2.18 7.88
C PRO A 61 6.56 -3.71 7.84
N HIS A 62 5.45 -4.38 8.17
CA HIS A 62 5.39 -5.85 8.17
C HIS A 62 5.55 -6.47 6.77
N VAL A 63 5.11 -5.81 5.70
CA VAL A 63 5.41 -6.30 4.35
C VAL A 63 6.91 -6.30 4.10
N VAL A 64 7.62 -5.21 4.43
CA VAL A 64 9.06 -5.10 4.22
C VAL A 64 9.84 -6.12 5.05
N GLU A 65 9.41 -6.41 6.29
CA GLU A 65 10.03 -7.41 7.16
C GLU A 65 9.97 -8.84 6.58
N ASN A 66 8.96 -9.15 5.75
CA ASN A 66 8.76 -10.45 5.13
C ASN A 66 9.29 -10.56 3.69
N LEU A 67 9.98 -9.53 3.18
CA LEU A 67 10.50 -9.54 1.82
C LEU A 67 11.84 -10.27 1.70
N HIS A 68 12.02 -10.94 0.57
CA HIS A 68 13.30 -11.51 0.17
C HIS A 68 14.23 -10.40 -0.36
N ILE A 69 15.05 -9.82 0.51
CA ILE A 69 16.00 -8.77 0.15
C ILE A 69 17.22 -9.39 -0.52
N THR A 70 17.53 -8.98 -1.75
CA THR A 70 18.57 -9.63 -2.58
C THR A 70 19.74 -8.71 -2.93
N ARG A 71 19.57 -7.38 -2.87
CA ARG A 71 20.59 -6.43 -3.32
C ARG A 71 21.95 -6.64 -2.63
N HIS A 72 21.97 -6.83 -1.31
CA HIS A 72 23.21 -7.07 -0.56
C HIS A 72 23.85 -8.40 -0.92
N MET A 73 23.07 -9.46 -1.16
CA MET A 73 23.56 -10.78 -1.54
C MET A 73 24.24 -10.73 -2.91
N ILE A 74 23.61 -10.07 -3.89
CA ILE A 74 24.17 -9.92 -5.24
C ILE A 74 25.47 -9.09 -5.19
N ARG A 75 25.49 -8.03 -4.36
CA ARG A 75 26.68 -7.17 -4.20
C ARG A 75 27.85 -7.90 -3.54
N GLU A 76 27.58 -8.73 -2.54
CA GLU A 76 28.60 -9.42 -1.75
C GLU A 76 29.12 -10.68 -2.44
N TYR A 77 28.23 -11.51 -2.98
CA TYR A 77 28.55 -12.85 -3.48
C TYR A 77 28.55 -12.95 -5.02
N GLY A 78 27.87 -12.05 -5.71
CA GLY A 78 27.64 -12.11 -7.15
C GLY A 78 26.60 -13.18 -7.55
N LEU A 79 26.01 -13.03 -8.72
CA LEU A 79 24.94 -13.93 -9.23
C LEU A 79 25.41 -15.38 -9.39
N GLN A 80 26.65 -15.58 -9.88
CA GLN A 80 27.22 -16.92 -10.12
C GLN A 80 27.30 -17.75 -8.84
N SER A 81 27.74 -17.12 -7.73
CA SER A 81 27.85 -17.79 -6.42
C SER A 81 26.48 -18.14 -5.83
N LEU A 82 25.43 -17.42 -6.24
CA LEU A 82 24.04 -17.68 -5.87
C LEU A 82 23.37 -18.73 -6.78
N GLY A 83 24.09 -19.25 -7.78
CA GLY A 83 23.55 -20.21 -8.75
C GLY A 83 22.47 -19.62 -9.66
N LYS A 84 22.47 -18.31 -9.85
CA LYS A 84 21.48 -17.57 -10.67
C LYS A 84 22.16 -16.89 -11.85
N GLU A 85 21.50 -16.92 -13.00
CA GLU A 85 21.93 -16.13 -14.17
C GLU A 85 21.41 -14.69 -14.10
N LYS A 86 20.18 -14.52 -13.59
CA LYS A 86 19.50 -13.23 -13.44
C LYS A 86 18.79 -13.17 -12.09
N MET A 87 18.75 -12.02 -11.48
CA MET A 87 18.02 -11.76 -10.25
C MET A 87 17.76 -10.25 -10.09
N HIS A 88 16.56 -9.88 -9.66
CA HIS A 88 16.26 -8.50 -9.28
C HIS A 88 17.05 -8.09 -8.03
N ARG A 89 17.48 -6.82 -7.99
CA ARG A 89 18.14 -6.21 -6.82
C ARG A 89 17.08 -5.59 -5.92
N ILE A 90 16.57 -6.35 -4.97
CA ILE A 90 15.52 -5.92 -4.04
C ILE A 90 16.15 -5.28 -2.81
N SER A 91 15.71 -4.07 -2.50
CA SER A 91 16.01 -3.34 -1.27
C SER A 91 14.71 -3.02 -0.55
N GLY A 92 14.71 -3.02 0.77
CA GLY A 92 13.57 -2.63 1.60
C GLY A 92 13.95 -1.53 2.60
N ILE A 93 13.03 -0.63 2.89
CA ILE A 93 13.18 0.40 3.92
C ILE A 93 11.85 0.65 4.64
N ILE A 94 11.95 0.80 5.95
CA ILE A 94 10.85 1.27 6.81
C ILE A 94 11.28 2.64 7.32
N PRO A 95 10.85 3.75 6.68
CA PRO A 95 11.32 5.08 7.03
C PRO A 95 10.80 5.58 8.37
N GLY A 96 9.76 4.94 8.91
CA GLY A 96 9.03 5.44 10.08
C GLY A 96 8.16 6.65 9.75
N VAL A 97 7.72 7.36 10.79
CA VAL A 97 6.86 8.56 10.67
C VAL A 97 7.60 9.81 11.12
N MET A 98 7.18 10.98 10.63
CA MET A 98 7.80 12.27 10.93
C MET A 98 7.94 12.54 12.44
N ALA A 99 6.97 12.10 13.25
CA ALA A 99 7.04 12.24 14.71
C ALA A 99 8.20 11.46 15.35
N GLN A 100 8.72 10.42 14.70
CA GLN A 100 9.86 9.63 15.16
C GLN A 100 11.19 10.14 14.59
N THR A 101 11.19 10.57 13.33
CA THR A 101 12.41 10.89 12.58
C THR A 101 12.72 12.38 12.55
N GLY A 102 11.71 13.25 12.71
CA GLY A 102 11.81 14.68 12.50
C GLY A 102 11.91 15.09 11.03
N MET A 103 11.80 14.17 10.09
CA MET A 103 11.91 14.37 8.64
C MET A 103 10.64 13.95 7.92
N GLU A 104 10.33 14.61 6.82
CA GLU A 104 9.30 14.12 5.90
C GLU A 104 9.75 12.81 5.27
N THR A 105 8.81 11.85 5.13
CA THR A 105 9.09 10.55 4.49
C THR A 105 9.63 10.73 3.07
N SER A 106 9.11 11.72 2.34
CA SER A 106 9.58 12.05 0.98
C SER A 106 11.04 12.46 0.94
N GLU A 107 11.54 13.24 1.92
CA GLU A 107 12.94 13.66 2.01
C GLU A 107 13.86 12.44 2.21
N ILE A 108 13.46 11.53 3.12
CA ILE A 108 14.22 10.30 3.38
C ILE A 108 14.30 9.46 2.09
N ILE A 109 13.15 9.25 1.43
CA ILE A 109 13.09 8.41 0.22
C ILE A 109 13.82 9.06 -0.95
N GLN A 110 13.73 10.36 -1.15
CA GLN A 110 14.52 11.09 -2.16
C GLN A 110 16.02 10.88 -1.97
N GLY A 111 16.51 10.98 -0.73
CA GLY A 111 17.91 10.71 -0.43
C GLY A 111 18.34 9.28 -0.77
N ILE A 112 17.51 8.29 -0.46
CA ILE A 112 17.76 6.89 -0.77
C ILE A 112 17.73 6.64 -2.29
N VAL A 113 16.75 7.19 -2.99
CA VAL A 113 16.61 7.07 -4.46
C VAL A 113 17.82 7.69 -5.15
N ALA A 114 18.27 8.87 -4.71
CA ALA A 114 19.46 9.54 -5.28
C ALA A 114 20.73 8.68 -5.14
N GLU A 115 20.91 7.99 -4.02
CA GLU A 115 22.09 7.15 -3.74
C GLU A 115 21.97 5.77 -4.40
N THR A 116 20.80 5.12 -4.29
CA THR A 116 20.64 3.72 -4.71
C THR A 116 20.23 3.55 -6.16
N LYS A 117 19.67 4.60 -6.77
CA LYS A 117 19.21 4.67 -8.16
C LYS A 117 18.36 3.45 -8.56
N PRO A 118 17.24 3.20 -7.88
CA PRO A 118 16.36 2.11 -8.25
C PRO A 118 15.68 2.42 -9.59
N ASP A 119 15.34 1.36 -10.34
CA ASP A 119 14.51 1.48 -11.54
C ASP A 119 13.04 1.70 -11.19
N ILE A 120 12.62 1.19 -10.02
CA ILE A 120 11.23 1.23 -9.53
C ILE A 120 11.22 1.39 -8.01
N VAL A 121 10.27 2.19 -7.53
CA VAL A 121 9.89 2.27 -6.11
C VAL A 121 8.49 1.66 -5.95
N ILE A 122 8.32 0.77 -4.97
CA ILE A 122 7.03 0.24 -4.56
C ILE A 122 6.75 0.73 -3.16
N ALA A 123 5.75 1.60 -3.00
CA ALA A 123 5.35 2.16 -1.71
C ALA A 123 4.10 1.46 -1.19
N ILE A 124 4.15 0.98 0.05
CA ILE A 124 3.07 0.22 0.70
C ILE A 124 2.59 0.99 1.90
N ASP A 125 1.27 1.21 2.00
CA ASP A 125 0.66 2.04 3.06
C ASP A 125 -0.67 1.47 3.55
N ALA A 126 -0.97 1.75 4.80
CA ALA A 126 -2.27 1.56 5.41
C ALA A 126 -3.15 2.77 5.09
N LEU A 127 -4.35 2.55 4.55
CA LEU A 127 -5.25 3.59 4.10
C LEU A 127 -6.44 3.76 5.04
N ALA A 128 -7.14 4.91 4.93
CA ALA A 128 -8.48 5.08 5.47
C ALA A 128 -9.54 4.63 4.45
N ALA A 129 -10.49 3.82 4.90
CA ALA A 129 -11.60 3.35 4.06
C ALA A 129 -12.60 4.48 3.85
N ARG A 130 -13.10 4.63 2.62
CA ARG A 130 -14.23 5.51 2.27
C ARG A 130 -15.58 4.79 2.32
N SER A 131 -15.60 3.56 2.79
CA SER A 131 -16.79 2.74 3.07
C SER A 131 -16.37 1.58 3.96
N THR A 132 -17.21 1.23 4.93
CA THR A 132 -17.02 0.10 5.84
C THR A 132 -16.87 -1.24 5.11
N ARG A 133 -17.48 -1.37 3.92
CA ARG A 133 -17.40 -2.59 3.09
C ARG A 133 -16.00 -2.87 2.55
N ARG A 134 -15.13 -1.84 2.50
CA ARG A 134 -13.76 -1.93 1.97
C ARG A 134 -12.72 -2.19 3.05
N LEU A 135 -13.09 -1.95 4.30
CA LEU A 135 -12.19 -2.08 5.45
C LEU A 135 -11.62 -3.49 5.55
N ASN A 136 -10.30 -3.62 5.53
CA ASN A 136 -9.56 -4.89 5.54
C ASN A 136 -9.95 -5.90 4.45
N ARG A 137 -10.62 -5.47 3.38
CA ARG A 137 -11.16 -6.36 2.34
C ARG A 137 -10.70 -6.04 0.93
N THR A 138 -9.90 -4.99 0.77
CA THR A 138 -9.47 -4.56 -0.56
C THR A 138 -8.00 -4.21 -0.56
N ILE A 139 -7.26 -4.73 -1.55
CA ILE A 139 -5.91 -4.30 -1.86
C ILE A 139 -5.99 -3.42 -3.11
N GLN A 140 -5.42 -2.23 -3.03
CA GLN A 140 -5.38 -1.27 -4.13
C GLN A 140 -3.96 -1.19 -4.67
N ILE A 141 -3.80 -1.40 -5.97
CA ILE A 141 -2.51 -1.25 -6.67
C ILE A 141 -2.67 -0.14 -7.70
N THR A 142 -1.75 0.82 -7.72
CA THR A 142 -1.78 1.98 -8.62
C THR A 142 -0.39 2.30 -9.14
N ASP A 143 -0.31 2.78 -10.37
CA ASP A 143 0.91 3.28 -11.01
C ASP A 143 1.10 4.79 -10.89
N THR A 144 0.27 5.47 -10.10
CA THR A 144 0.34 6.92 -9.88
C THR A 144 1.09 7.32 -8.59
N GLY A 145 1.63 6.33 -7.88
CA GLY A 145 2.25 6.55 -6.57
C GLY A 145 1.23 6.63 -5.43
N ILE A 146 1.67 7.11 -4.27
CA ILE A 146 0.86 7.16 -3.05
C ILE A 146 1.08 8.48 -2.32
N ASN A 147 0.01 8.98 -1.66
CA ASN A 147 0.08 10.16 -0.80
C ASN A 147 -0.07 9.72 0.66
N PRO A 148 1.04 9.58 1.41
CA PRO A 148 1.01 9.09 2.79
C PRO A 148 0.11 9.95 3.67
N GLY A 149 -0.76 9.31 4.47
CA GLY A 149 -1.62 9.99 5.43
C GLY A 149 -2.73 10.87 4.84
N SER A 150 -2.95 10.88 3.53
CA SER A 150 -4.01 11.69 2.90
C SER A 150 -5.42 11.31 3.37
N GLY A 151 -5.63 10.04 3.72
CA GLY A 151 -6.91 9.54 4.23
C GLY A 151 -7.24 9.98 5.66
N VAL A 152 -6.26 10.48 6.40
CA VAL A 152 -6.40 10.95 7.79
C VAL A 152 -6.15 12.47 7.94
N GLY A 153 -6.30 13.22 6.84
CA GLY A 153 -6.20 14.69 6.85
C GLY A 153 -4.75 15.23 6.90
N ASN A 154 -3.75 14.39 6.79
CA ASN A 154 -2.35 14.80 6.72
C ASN A 154 -1.94 15.04 5.27
N HIS A 155 -1.79 16.29 4.88
CA HIS A 155 -1.27 16.67 3.56
C HIS A 155 0.27 16.58 3.56
N ARG A 156 0.80 15.40 3.22
CA ARG A 156 2.23 15.17 3.05
C ARG A 156 2.60 15.14 1.58
N VAL A 157 3.87 15.37 1.29
CA VAL A 157 4.39 15.24 -0.08
C VAL A 157 4.25 13.79 -0.53
N GLY A 158 3.57 13.59 -1.66
CA GLY A 158 3.34 12.26 -2.22
C GLY A 158 4.62 11.61 -2.73
N LEU A 159 4.68 10.29 -2.61
CA LEU A 159 5.66 9.47 -3.30
C LEU A 159 5.12 9.18 -4.69
N THR A 160 5.48 10.00 -5.64
CA THR A 160 5.04 9.95 -7.05
C THR A 160 6.23 9.94 -7.98
N GLU A 161 6.04 9.53 -9.23
CA GLU A 161 7.09 9.58 -10.26
C GLU A 161 7.61 11.00 -10.47
N GLU A 162 6.74 12.00 -10.39
CA GLU A 162 7.11 13.41 -10.50
C GLU A 162 8.08 13.84 -9.38
N ASN A 163 7.81 13.42 -8.13
CA ASN A 163 8.61 13.84 -6.97
C ASN A 163 9.91 13.06 -6.82
N LEU A 164 9.92 11.78 -7.19
CA LEU A 164 11.08 10.89 -7.02
C LEU A 164 11.91 10.72 -8.29
N GLN A 165 11.41 11.18 -9.45
CA GLN A 165 12.04 11.01 -10.78
C GLN A 165 12.35 9.53 -11.11
N VAL A 166 11.52 8.63 -10.58
CA VAL A 166 11.55 7.19 -10.79
C VAL A 166 10.12 6.66 -10.77
N LYS A 167 9.84 5.60 -11.51
CA LYS A 167 8.53 4.96 -11.52
C LYS A 167 8.11 4.55 -10.12
N VAL A 168 6.90 4.94 -9.69
CA VAL A 168 6.36 4.61 -8.37
C VAL A 168 5.08 3.82 -8.51
N ILE A 169 5.04 2.68 -7.83
CA ILE A 169 3.84 1.85 -7.65
C ILE A 169 3.36 2.02 -6.21
N GLY A 170 2.09 2.31 -6.02
CA GLY A 170 1.45 2.35 -4.71
C GLY A 170 0.67 1.07 -4.46
N ILE A 171 0.83 0.47 -3.28
CA ILE A 171 -0.01 -0.62 -2.78
C ILE A 171 -0.62 -0.15 -1.47
N GLY A 172 -1.95 -0.18 -1.38
CA GLY A 172 -2.65 0.29 -0.19
C GLY A 172 -3.77 -0.63 0.25
N VAL A 173 -3.94 -0.74 1.56
CA VAL A 173 -5.05 -1.48 2.18
C VAL A 173 -5.74 -0.59 3.20
N PRO A 174 -7.07 -0.44 3.12
CA PRO A 174 -7.82 0.27 4.14
C PRO A 174 -7.87 -0.53 5.45
N THR A 175 -7.21 -0.04 6.48
CA THR A 175 -7.13 -0.67 7.82
C THR A 175 -7.93 0.08 8.89
N VAL A 176 -8.32 1.30 8.59
CA VAL A 176 -9.16 2.16 9.45
C VAL A 176 -10.30 2.78 8.66
N VAL A 177 -11.33 3.21 9.34
CA VAL A 177 -12.44 4.01 8.78
C VAL A 177 -12.79 5.12 9.78
N ASP A 178 -13.11 6.31 9.30
CA ASP A 178 -13.59 7.36 10.19
C ASP A 178 -15.02 7.09 10.69
N ALA A 179 -15.33 7.55 11.89
CA ALA A 179 -16.62 7.27 12.52
C ALA A 179 -17.80 7.92 11.74
N ALA A 180 -17.57 9.03 11.06
CA ALA A 180 -18.59 9.66 10.23
C ALA A 180 -18.98 8.78 9.03
N THR A 181 -17.99 8.13 8.39
CA THR A 181 -18.23 7.14 7.33
C THR A 181 -19.08 5.96 7.83
N ILE A 182 -18.86 5.48 9.06
CA ILE A 182 -19.68 4.40 9.64
C ILE A 182 -21.15 4.85 9.80
N VAL A 183 -21.36 6.07 10.31
CA VAL A 183 -22.71 6.63 10.44
C VAL A 183 -23.37 6.77 9.06
N HIS A 184 -22.66 7.35 8.10
CA HIS A 184 -23.13 7.48 6.73
C HIS A 184 -23.56 6.14 6.11
N ASP A 185 -22.67 5.14 6.15
CA ASP A 185 -22.95 3.81 5.59
C ASP A 185 -24.12 3.11 6.28
N SER A 186 -24.28 3.33 7.62
CA SER A 186 -25.39 2.75 8.39
C SER A 186 -26.74 3.37 8.05
N MET A 187 -26.74 4.63 7.62
CA MET A 187 -27.95 5.37 7.23
C MET A 187 -28.22 5.33 5.73
N ALA A 188 -27.36 4.72 4.92
CA ALA A 188 -27.44 4.78 3.46
C ALA A 188 -28.84 4.42 2.91
N HIS A 189 -29.46 3.37 3.44
CA HIS A 189 -30.83 2.98 3.01
C HIS A 189 -31.92 3.98 3.36
N LEU A 190 -31.75 4.76 4.44
CA LEU A 190 -32.68 5.83 4.81
C LEU A 190 -32.48 7.05 3.92
N LEU A 191 -31.24 7.32 3.53
CA LEU A 191 -30.87 8.45 2.69
C LEU A 191 -31.26 8.24 1.23
N GLU A 192 -31.38 6.99 0.75
CA GLU A 192 -31.81 6.66 -0.62
C GLU A 192 -33.19 7.28 -0.99
N ALA A 193 -34.02 7.59 0.00
CA ALA A 193 -35.33 8.23 -0.19
C ALA A 193 -35.29 9.76 -0.32
N LEU A 194 -34.14 10.39 -0.08
CA LEU A 194 -33.94 11.84 -0.12
C LEU A 194 -33.20 12.26 -1.38
N GLU A 195 -33.38 13.51 -1.82
CA GLU A 195 -32.54 14.09 -2.87
C GLU A 195 -31.11 14.36 -2.38
N GLU A 196 -30.13 14.40 -3.27
CA GLU A 196 -28.69 14.56 -2.91
C GLU A 196 -28.43 15.80 -2.03
N ALA A 197 -29.12 16.91 -2.30
CA ALA A 197 -28.99 18.13 -1.51
C ALA A 197 -29.50 17.94 -0.07
N GLU A 198 -30.67 17.30 0.08
CA GLU A 198 -31.29 16.99 1.37
C GLU A 198 -30.45 15.96 2.16
N GLN A 199 -29.87 14.98 1.47
CA GLN A 199 -28.95 14.01 2.08
C GLN A 199 -27.76 14.72 2.70
N LYS A 200 -27.18 15.67 1.98
CA LYS A 200 -25.98 16.40 2.44
C LYS A 200 -26.31 17.27 3.66
N GLU A 201 -27.39 18.04 3.61
CA GLU A 201 -27.83 18.91 4.70
C GLU A 201 -28.13 18.07 5.97
N PHE A 202 -28.87 16.97 5.81
CA PHE A 202 -29.20 16.06 6.90
C PHE A 202 -27.94 15.46 7.55
N LEU A 203 -26.96 15.03 6.75
CA LEU A 203 -25.72 14.47 7.26
C LEU A 203 -24.85 15.51 7.96
N GLU A 204 -24.78 16.75 7.44
CA GLU A 204 -24.05 17.85 8.08
C GLU A 204 -24.65 18.22 9.44
N GLU A 205 -25.97 18.13 9.60
CA GLU A 205 -26.63 18.36 10.89
C GLU A 205 -26.48 17.20 11.89
N MET A 206 -26.53 15.96 11.39
CA MET A 206 -26.53 14.77 12.23
C MET A 206 -25.13 14.30 12.64
N ILE A 207 -24.12 14.52 11.77
CA ILE A 207 -22.77 14.07 12.01
C ILE A 207 -21.96 15.16 12.71
N SER A 208 -21.69 14.95 14.00
CA SER A 208 -20.82 15.85 14.77
C SER A 208 -19.42 15.95 14.11
N PRO A 209 -18.88 17.18 13.93
CA PRO A 209 -17.58 17.37 13.28
C PRO A 209 -16.42 16.57 13.86
N HIS A 210 -16.47 16.26 15.16
CA HIS A 210 -15.39 15.48 15.80
C HIS A 210 -15.36 14.00 15.34
N LEU A 211 -16.45 13.44 14.80
CA LEU A 211 -16.47 12.08 14.28
C LEU A 211 -15.56 11.90 13.07
N HIS A 212 -15.28 12.96 12.31
CA HIS A 212 -14.30 12.93 11.23
C HIS A 212 -12.83 12.81 11.71
N THR A 213 -12.59 13.04 12.98
CA THR A 213 -11.25 12.91 13.59
C THR A 213 -11.08 11.60 14.36
N MET A 214 -12.14 10.80 14.49
CA MET A 214 -12.13 9.50 15.17
C MET A 214 -12.01 8.38 14.15
N PHE A 215 -10.96 7.58 14.27
CA PHE A 215 -10.75 6.41 13.43
C PHE A 215 -11.05 5.13 14.19
N VAL A 216 -11.73 4.21 13.53
CA VAL A 216 -12.16 2.91 14.05
C VAL A 216 -11.51 1.80 13.23
N THR A 217 -11.12 0.74 13.91
CA THR A 217 -10.60 -0.47 13.32
C THR A 217 -11.33 -1.69 13.87
N PRO A 218 -11.43 -2.82 13.13
CA PRO A 218 -11.99 -4.06 13.65
C PRO A 218 -11.23 -4.60 14.86
N LYS A 219 -11.89 -5.44 15.66
CA LYS A 219 -11.28 -6.04 16.86
C LYS A 219 -10.10 -6.97 16.55
N ASP A 220 -10.13 -7.59 15.39
CA ASP A 220 -9.17 -8.56 14.87
C ASP A 220 -8.08 -7.91 13.98
N VAL A 221 -7.89 -6.59 14.10
CA VAL A 221 -6.96 -5.84 13.28
C VAL A 221 -5.52 -6.38 13.38
N ASP A 222 -5.11 -6.88 14.55
CA ASP A 222 -3.77 -7.43 14.78
C ASP A 222 -3.49 -8.66 13.91
N GLU A 223 -4.45 -9.58 13.83
CA GLU A 223 -4.34 -10.77 12.98
C GLU A 223 -4.48 -10.40 11.51
N THR A 224 -5.46 -9.56 11.20
CA THR A 224 -5.75 -9.15 9.84
C THR A 224 -4.58 -8.41 9.18
N VAL A 225 -3.94 -7.49 9.88
CA VAL A 225 -2.76 -6.76 9.36
C VAL A 225 -1.60 -7.71 9.12
N LYS A 226 -1.34 -8.66 10.03
CA LYS A 226 -0.32 -9.71 9.83
C LYS A 226 -0.60 -10.57 8.60
N TYR A 227 -1.84 -11.02 8.45
CA TYR A 227 -2.27 -11.79 7.29
C TYR A 227 -2.11 -11.04 5.98
N LEU A 228 -2.61 -9.81 5.93
CA LEU A 228 -2.54 -8.97 4.74
C LEU A 228 -1.09 -8.63 4.36
N SER A 229 -0.25 -8.31 5.35
CA SER A 229 1.16 -8.01 5.11
C SER A 229 1.90 -9.24 4.58
N PHE A 230 1.65 -10.42 5.15
CA PHE A 230 2.22 -11.67 4.65
C PHE A 230 1.76 -11.96 3.21
N THR A 231 0.45 -11.86 2.93
CA THR A 231 -0.11 -12.08 1.58
C THR A 231 0.50 -11.14 0.54
N ILE A 232 0.68 -9.85 0.89
CA ILE A 232 1.30 -8.86 -0.01
C ILE A 232 2.78 -9.17 -0.21
N SER A 233 3.52 -9.50 0.86
CA SER A 233 4.95 -9.83 0.74
C SER A 233 5.18 -11.09 -0.11
N GLU A 234 4.36 -12.12 0.06
CA GLU A 234 4.40 -13.31 -0.78
C GLU A 234 4.12 -12.99 -2.25
N GLY A 235 3.10 -12.16 -2.52
CA GLY A 235 2.81 -11.70 -3.88
C GLY A 235 3.97 -10.92 -4.51
N LEU A 236 4.66 -10.09 -3.74
CA LEU A 236 5.87 -9.38 -4.17
C LEU A 236 7.03 -10.35 -4.40
N ASN A 237 7.30 -11.25 -3.46
CA ASN A 237 8.35 -12.25 -3.58
C ASN A 237 8.14 -13.10 -4.84
N MET A 238 6.92 -13.61 -5.08
CA MET A 238 6.57 -14.38 -6.28
C MET A 238 6.79 -13.55 -7.56
N ALA A 239 6.38 -12.27 -7.57
CA ALA A 239 6.56 -11.40 -8.72
C ALA A 239 8.04 -11.17 -9.06
N PHE A 240 8.91 -11.11 -8.05
CA PHE A 240 10.33 -10.83 -8.19
C PHE A 240 11.19 -12.08 -8.45
N GLU A 241 10.68 -13.27 -8.20
CA GLU A 241 11.40 -14.52 -8.48
C GLU A 241 11.38 -14.89 -9.97
N GLU A 242 10.35 -14.48 -10.72
CA GLU A 242 10.18 -14.78 -12.14
C GLU A 242 10.87 -13.71 -13.01
N ILE A 243 12.14 -13.96 -13.41
CA ILE A 243 12.78 -13.19 -14.48
C ILE A 243 12.78 -14.05 -15.73
N GLY A 244 11.80 -13.85 -16.59
CA GLY A 244 11.73 -14.41 -17.94
C GLY A 244 11.83 -15.93 -18.00
N GLY A 245 10.70 -16.62 -17.90
CA GLY A 245 10.57 -18.00 -18.34
C GLY A 245 10.61 -18.10 -19.86
#